data_b6b244c5f0c574bee57d18a936c0502e
#
_entry.id   b6b244c5f0c574bee57d18a936c0502e
#
_cell.length_a   1.000
_cell.length_b   1.000
_cell.length_c   1.000
_cell.angle_alpha   90.00
_cell.angle_beta   90.00
_cell.angle_gamma   90.00
#
_symmetry.space_group_name_H-M   'P 1'
#
loop_
_entity.id
_entity.type
_entity.pdbx_description
1 polymer ?
#
loop_
_entity_poly.entity_id
_entity_poly.type
_entity_poly.pdbx_seq_one_letter_code
_entity_poly.pdbx_strand_id
1 'polypeptide(L)' 'MRRVPVTMASIDTITARIDREDDSRSFVRLETRTADLDRYARSGYTLSSTVTVSSGESTIIIDTLTKTD' A
#
# COMPACT_ATOMS: atom_id res chain seq x y z
N MET A 1 37.06 14.27 -0.93
CA MET A 1 35.75 14.07 -1.56
C MET A 1 34.64 14.23 -0.54
N ARG A 2 33.69 15.01 -0.92
CA ARG A 2 32.58 15.23 -0.01
C ARG A 2 31.52 14.13 -0.16
N ARG A 3 31.11 13.59 0.94
CA ARG A 3 30.07 12.58 0.95
C ARG A 3 28.72 13.25 1.08
N VAL A 4 27.82 12.93 0.17
CA VAL A 4 26.43 13.38 0.29
C VAL A 4 25.75 12.53 1.35
N PRO A 5 25.08 13.16 2.32
CA PRO A 5 24.35 12.39 3.30
C PRO A 5 23.30 11.51 2.61
N VAL A 6 23.27 10.28 3.01
CA VAL A 6 22.25 9.35 2.51
C VAL A 6 20.97 9.60 3.29
N THR A 7 19.97 10.04 2.58
CA THR A 7 18.65 10.17 3.19
C THR A 7 18.07 8.78 3.33
N MET A 8 17.78 8.37 4.56
CA MET A 8 17.18 7.09 4.79
C MET A 8 15.74 7.10 4.30
N ALA A 9 15.42 6.15 3.46
CA ALA A 9 14.07 6.00 2.96
C ALA A 9 13.54 4.65 3.40
N SER A 10 12.32 4.65 3.90
CA SER A 10 11.62 3.43 4.23
C SER A 10 10.58 3.16 3.17
N ILE A 11 10.52 1.93 2.70
CA ILE A 11 9.56 1.51 1.70
C ILE A 11 8.75 0.37 2.30
N ASP A 12 7.44 0.50 2.21
CA ASP A 12 6.55 -0.55 2.68
C ASP A 12 5.44 -0.76 1.66
N THR A 13 4.81 -1.91 1.72
CA THR A 13 3.74 -2.24 0.81
C THR A 13 2.51 -2.74 1.58
N ILE A 14 1.36 -2.37 1.05
CA ILE A 14 0.08 -2.90 1.49
C ILE A 14 -0.50 -3.68 0.33
N THR A 15 -0.88 -4.92 0.58
CA THR A 15 -1.49 -5.77 -0.44
C THR A 15 -2.91 -6.11 -0.02
N ALA A 16 -3.87 -5.81 -0.87
CA ALA A 16 -5.26 -6.15 -0.65
C ALA A 16 -5.75 -7.04 -1.79
N ARG A 17 -6.37 -8.15 -1.44
CA ARG A 17 -6.94 -9.06 -2.42
C ARG A 17 -8.45 -8.96 -2.41
N ILE A 18 -9.02 -8.77 -3.57
CA ILE A 18 -10.46 -8.69 -3.75
C ILE A 18 -10.90 -9.86 -4.61
N ASP A 19 -11.80 -10.67 -4.09
CA ASP A 19 -12.36 -11.80 -4.82
C ASP A 19 -13.76 -11.45 -5.30
N ARG A 20 -14.01 -11.66 -6.58
CA ARG A 20 -15.27 -11.29 -7.20
C ARG A 20 -16.48 -11.96 -6.55
N GLU A 21 -16.31 -13.19 -6.08
CA GLU A 21 -17.40 -13.96 -5.53
C GLU A 21 -17.61 -13.77 -4.02
N ASP A 22 -16.80 -12.93 -3.39
CA ASP A 22 -16.89 -12.73 -1.94
C ASP A 22 -16.95 -11.24 -1.62
N ASP A 23 -18.14 -10.67 -1.84
CA ASP A 23 -18.35 -9.24 -1.65
C ASP A 23 -18.15 -8.80 -0.21
N SER A 24 -18.56 -9.60 0.75
CA SER A 24 -18.46 -9.25 2.16
C SER A 24 -16.99 -9.12 2.59
N ARG A 25 -16.19 -10.12 2.23
CA ARG A 25 -14.76 -10.10 2.57
C ARG A 25 -14.02 -9.03 1.78
N SER A 26 -14.39 -8.84 0.52
CA SER A 26 -13.78 -7.80 -0.31
C SER A 26 -14.03 -6.42 0.29
N PHE A 27 -15.24 -6.17 0.79
CA PHE A 27 -15.56 -4.92 1.44
C PHE A 27 -14.71 -4.70 2.69
N VAL A 28 -14.58 -5.73 3.53
CA VAL A 28 -13.76 -5.67 4.74
C VAL A 28 -12.30 -5.40 4.39
N ARG A 29 -11.80 -6.04 3.34
CA ARG A 29 -10.42 -5.84 2.91
C ARG A 29 -10.17 -4.42 2.40
N LEU A 30 -11.14 -3.84 1.71
CA LEU A 30 -11.04 -2.45 1.27
C LEU A 30 -11.05 -1.50 2.47
N GLU A 31 -11.87 -1.76 3.47
CA GLU A 31 -11.86 -0.95 4.69
C GLU A 31 -10.52 -1.08 5.42
N THR A 32 -9.98 -2.29 5.49
CA THR A 32 -8.68 -2.54 6.11
C THR A 32 -7.59 -1.79 5.36
N ARG A 33 -7.64 -1.80 4.01
CA ARG A 33 -6.69 -1.05 3.20
C ARG A 33 -6.76 0.44 3.53
N THR A 34 -7.95 0.99 3.61
CA THR A 34 -8.13 2.41 3.94
C THR A 34 -7.58 2.74 5.32
N ALA A 35 -7.84 1.88 6.30
CA ALA A 35 -7.33 2.06 7.66
C ALA A 35 -5.80 1.96 7.69
N ASP A 36 -5.22 1.04 6.95
CA ASP A 36 -3.77 0.89 6.86
C ASP A 36 -3.14 2.11 6.20
N LEU A 37 -3.72 2.60 5.10
CA LEU A 37 -3.22 3.81 4.44
C LEU A 37 -3.24 5.00 5.39
N ASP A 38 -4.31 5.15 6.16
CA ASP A 38 -4.42 6.23 7.14
C ASP A 38 -3.35 6.11 8.22
N ARG A 39 -3.12 4.90 8.73
CA ARG A 39 -2.10 4.65 9.73
C ARG A 39 -0.71 4.98 9.22
N TYR A 40 -0.39 4.59 7.99
CA TYR A 40 0.89 4.92 7.38
C TYR A 40 1.05 6.42 7.16
N ALA A 41 -0.03 7.09 6.73
CA ALA A 41 0.02 8.54 6.55
C ALA A 41 0.32 9.26 7.86
N ARG A 42 -0.26 8.80 8.96
CA ARG A 42 0.01 9.36 10.29
C ARG A 42 1.43 9.12 10.74
N SER A 43 2.07 8.08 10.23
CA SER A 43 3.48 7.79 10.52
C SER A 43 4.44 8.50 9.59
N GLY A 44 3.94 9.34 8.70
CA GLY A 44 4.77 10.13 7.80
C GLY A 44 5.01 9.51 6.44
N TYR A 45 4.34 8.42 6.13
CA TYR A 45 4.46 7.78 4.82
C TYR A 45 3.58 8.48 3.78
N THR A 46 4.05 8.45 2.55
CA THR A 46 3.33 8.95 1.39
C THR A 46 3.06 7.79 0.44
N LEU A 47 1.86 7.75 -0.09
CA LEU A 47 1.53 6.75 -1.11
C LEU A 47 2.23 7.12 -2.42
N SER A 48 3.15 6.29 -2.84
CA SER A 48 3.96 6.54 -4.04
C SER A 48 3.35 5.95 -5.30
N SER A 49 2.74 4.79 -5.18
CA SER A 49 2.10 4.15 -6.32
C SER A 49 1.05 3.16 -5.88
N THR A 50 0.11 2.90 -6.75
CA THR A 50 -0.89 1.86 -6.59
C THR A 50 -0.94 1.07 -7.88
N VAL A 51 -0.73 -0.22 -7.78
CA VAL A 51 -0.76 -1.13 -8.92
C VAL A 51 -1.88 -2.13 -8.69
N THR A 52 -2.65 -2.38 -9.73
CA THR A 52 -3.73 -3.34 -9.69
C THR A 52 -3.42 -4.47 -10.64
N VAL A 53 -3.48 -5.69 -10.14
CA VAL A 53 -3.27 -6.90 -10.95
C VAL A 53 -4.54 -7.72 -10.89
N SER A 54 -5.14 -7.92 -12.05
CA SER A 54 -6.36 -8.72 -12.16
C SER A 54 -6.04 -10.04 -12.82
N SER A 55 -6.52 -11.11 -12.22
CA SER A 55 -6.34 -12.46 -12.75
C SER A 55 -7.55 -13.29 -12.41
N GLY A 56 -8.28 -13.75 -13.43
CA GLY A 56 -9.48 -14.54 -13.22
C GLY A 56 -10.51 -13.80 -12.37
N GLU A 57 -10.80 -14.34 -11.21
CA GLU A 57 -11.84 -13.82 -10.33
C GLU A 57 -11.29 -12.96 -9.20
N SER A 58 -9.98 -12.73 -9.20
CA SER A 58 -9.32 -11.98 -8.14
C SER A 58 -8.65 -10.73 -8.68
N THR A 59 -8.65 -9.70 -7.88
CA THR A 59 -7.90 -8.48 -8.13
C THR A 59 -7.01 -8.23 -6.93
N ILE A 60 -5.75 -7.97 -7.19
CA ILE A 60 -4.79 -7.65 -6.12
C ILE A 60 -4.41 -6.19 -6.28
N ILE A 61 -4.57 -5.42 -5.21
CA ILE A 61 -4.17 -4.03 -5.16
C ILE A 61 -2.90 -3.96 -4.33
N ILE A 62 -1.85 -3.41 -4.92
CA ILE A 62 -0.56 -3.26 -4.26
C ILE A 62 -0.27 -1.78 -4.12
N ASP A 63 -0.22 -1.30 -2.90
CA ASP A 63 0.12 0.08 -2.60
C ASP A 63 1.56 0.14 -2.10
N THR A 64 2.34 1.01 -2.68
CA THR A 64 3.72 1.25 -2.24
C THR A 64 3.78 2.60 -1.54
N LEU A 65 4.29 2.57 -0.32
CA LEU A 65 4.39 3.76 0.51
C LEU A 65 5.86 4.03 0.81
N THR A 66 6.20 5.29 0.82
CA THR A 66 7.57 5.71 1.09
C THR A 66 7.59 6.78 2.17
N LYS A 67 8.65 6.75 2.94
CA LYS A 67 8.90 7.74 3.98
C LYS A 67 10.36 8.14 3.88
N THR A 68 10.59 9.42 3.86
CA THR A 68 11.94 9.98 3.84
C THR A 68 12.23 10.60 5.21
N ASP A 69 13.32 10.18 5.78
CA ASP A 69 13.78 10.70 7.06
C ASP A 69 14.69 11.91 6.89
#